data_4817df9ad050d56f2a96a33c93a3fd22
#
_entry.id   4817df9ad050d56f2a96a33c93a3fd22
#
_cell.length_a   1.000
_cell.length_b   1.000
_cell.length_c   1.000
_cell.angle_alpha   90.00
_cell.angle_beta   90.00
_cell.angle_gamma   90.00
#
_symmetry.space_group_name_H-M   'P 1'
#
loop_
_entity.id
_entity.type
_entity.pdbx_description
1 polymer ?
#
loop_
_entity_poly.entity_id
_entity_poly.type
_entity_poly.pdbx_seq_one_letter_code
_entity_poly.pdbx_strand_id
1 'polypeptide(L)'
;FGFGKTIEHNYELLAHLEEFRVFELPLLVGVSRKSMIYRLLGTTPQEALNGTTVLDTICLLKGADILRVHDVREAVETVKIVEAMNAARSALIANN
;
A
#
# COMPACT_ATOMS: atom_id res chain seq x y z
N PHE A 1 -10.90 -1.21 0.86
CA PHE A 1 -10.72 -2.09 -0.30
C PHE A 1 -11.49 -3.39 -0.14
N GLY A 2 -11.96 -3.92 -1.25
CA GLY A 2 -12.36 -5.31 -1.32
C GLY A 2 -13.84 -5.55 -1.39
N PHE A 3 -14.41 -6.15 -0.34
CA PHE A 3 -15.73 -6.75 -0.39
C PHE A 3 -16.82 -5.78 -0.85
N GLY A 4 -17.59 -6.21 -1.86
CA GLY A 4 -18.70 -5.41 -2.41
C GLY A 4 -18.30 -4.32 -3.40
N LYS A 5 -16.99 -4.16 -3.68
CA LYS A 5 -16.50 -3.19 -4.64
C LYS A 5 -16.00 -3.87 -5.91
N THR A 6 -16.12 -3.19 -7.05
CA THR A 6 -15.52 -3.68 -8.29
C THR A 6 -14.00 -3.45 -8.26
N ILE A 7 -13.29 -4.12 -9.17
CA ILE A 7 -11.84 -3.93 -9.31
C ILE A 7 -11.54 -2.46 -9.64
N GLU A 8 -12.30 -1.87 -10.55
CA GLU A 8 -12.13 -0.48 -10.97
C GLU A 8 -12.30 0.48 -9.79
N HIS A 9 -13.33 0.27 -8.95
CA HIS A 9 -13.56 1.11 -7.78
C HIS A 9 -12.40 1.01 -6.78
N ASN A 10 -11.85 -0.18 -6.59
CA ASN A 10 -10.71 -0.37 -5.70
C ASN A 10 -9.46 0.38 -6.20
N TYR A 11 -9.20 0.36 -7.49
CA TYR A 11 -8.06 1.11 -8.06
C TYR A 11 -8.30 2.61 -8.07
N GLU A 12 -9.53 3.06 -8.25
CA GLU A 12 -9.89 4.48 -8.10
C GLU A 12 -9.62 4.94 -6.66
N LEU A 13 -10.04 4.15 -5.68
CA LEU A 13 -9.78 4.44 -4.27
C LEU A 13 -8.28 4.52 -4.00
N LEU A 14 -7.51 3.58 -4.52
CA LEU A 14 -6.05 3.57 -4.37
C LEU A 14 -5.42 4.82 -5.00
N ALA A 15 -5.88 5.23 -6.19
CA ALA A 15 -5.35 6.39 -6.88
C ALA A 15 -5.55 7.69 -6.08
N HIS A 16 -6.63 7.77 -5.29
CA HIS A 16 -6.96 8.94 -4.50
C HIS A 16 -6.70 8.77 -3.00
N LEU A 17 -5.90 7.76 -2.62
CA LEU A 17 -5.69 7.40 -1.23
C LEU A 17 -5.14 8.57 -0.39
N GLU A 18 -4.24 9.35 -0.95
CA GLU A 18 -3.63 10.49 -0.24
C GLU A 18 -4.64 11.57 0.16
N GLU A 19 -5.81 11.62 -0.46
CA GLU A 19 -6.85 12.59 -0.12
C GLU A 19 -7.43 12.36 1.28
N PHE A 20 -7.32 11.12 1.80
CA PHE A 20 -7.77 10.81 3.16
C PHE A 20 -6.90 11.44 4.24
N ARG A 21 -5.71 11.94 3.88
CA ARG A 21 -4.81 12.60 4.83
C ARG A 21 -5.37 13.92 5.37
N VAL A 22 -6.32 14.51 4.66
CA VAL A 22 -6.98 15.75 5.10
C VAL A 22 -7.68 15.60 6.45
N PHE A 23 -8.04 14.39 6.84
CA PHE A 23 -8.72 14.12 8.11
C PHE A 23 -7.78 14.12 9.31
N GLU A 24 -6.47 14.18 9.11
CA GLU A 24 -5.44 14.19 10.16
C GLU A 24 -5.53 12.99 11.12
N LEU A 25 -6.07 11.87 10.64
CA LEU A 25 -6.18 10.62 11.38
C LEU A 25 -5.23 9.59 10.79
N PRO A 26 -4.74 8.63 11.62
CA PRO A 26 -3.94 7.53 11.09
C PRO A 26 -4.72 6.76 10.01
N LEU A 27 -4.06 6.49 8.88
CA LEU A 27 -4.67 5.79 7.77
C LEU A 27 -4.27 4.32 7.80
N LEU A 28 -5.24 3.43 8.08
CA LEU A 28 -5.07 1.99 8.07
C LEU A 28 -5.51 1.43 6.73
N VAL A 29 -4.64 0.67 6.08
CA VAL A 29 -4.92 0.09 4.76
C VAL A 29 -4.70 -1.41 4.77
N GLY A 30 -5.64 -2.16 4.18
CA GLY A 30 -5.54 -3.60 4.00
C GLY A 30 -5.76 -3.99 2.55
N VAL A 31 -4.68 -4.29 1.84
CA VAL A 31 -4.72 -4.74 0.44
C VAL A 31 -4.21 -6.17 0.26
N SER A 32 -3.74 -6.80 1.34
CA SER A 32 -3.06 -8.10 1.29
C SER A 32 -3.92 -9.17 0.62
N ARG A 33 -3.42 -9.71 -0.48
CA ARG A 33 -4.00 -10.81 -1.27
C ARG A 33 -5.47 -10.61 -1.66
N LYS A 34 -5.91 -9.35 -1.78
CA LYS A 34 -7.29 -9.04 -2.14
C LYS A 34 -7.57 -9.31 -3.62
N SER A 35 -8.85 -9.46 -3.95
CA SER A 35 -9.28 -9.79 -5.32
C SER A 35 -8.84 -8.75 -6.35
N MET A 36 -8.64 -7.49 -5.94
CA MET A 36 -8.11 -6.47 -6.83
C MET A 36 -6.73 -6.82 -7.37
N ILE A 37 -5.97 -7.66 -6.65
CA ILE A 37 -4.65 -8.14 -7.07
C ILE A 37 -4.78 -9.35 -7.99
N TYR A 38 -5.32 -10.47 -7.46
CA TYR A 38 -5.25 -11.73 -8.22
C TYR A 38 -6.19 -11.75 -9.43
N ARG A 39 -7.30 -11.02 -9.40
CA ARG A 39 -8.18 -10.92 -10.58
C ARG A 39 -7.55 -10.08 -11.69
N LEU A 40 -6.90 -8.98 -11.33
CA LEU A 40 -6.20 -8.15 -12.32
C LEU A 40 -5.07 -8.92 -12.99
N LEU A 41 -4.30 -9.68 -12.19
CA LEU A 41 -3.12 -10.40 -12.70
C LEU A 41 -3.46 -11.76 -13.30
N GLY A 42 -4.70 -12.24 -13.17
CA GLY A 42 -5.08 -13.56 -13.64
C GLY A 42 -4.46 -14.69 -12.83
N THR A 43 -4.25 -14.48 -11.54
CA THR A 43 -3.64 -15.45 -10.62
C THR A 43 -4.61 -15.87 -9.52
N THR A 44 -4.09 -16.50 -8.48
CA THR A 44 -4.85 -16.95 -7.31
C THR A 44 -4.43 -16.17 -6.07
N PRO A 45 -5.23 -16.20 -4.98
CA PRO A 45 -4.82 -15.57 -3.72
C PRO A 45 -3.46 -16.07 -3.21
N GLN A 46 -3.16 -17.34 -3.43
CA GLN A 46 -1.90 -17.94 -3.00
C GLN A 46 -0.71 -17.38 -3.78
N GLU A 47 -0.94 -16.89 -5.00
CA GLU A 47 0.10 -16.33 -5.87
C GLU A 47 0.12 -14.80 -5.84
N ALA A 48 -0.61 -14.19 -4.90
CA ALA A 48 -0.79 -12.73 -4.86
C ALA A 48 0.25 -12.01 -4.01
N LEU A 49 1.32 -12.67 -3.56
CA LEU A 49 2.32 -12.05 -2.69
C LEU A 49 3.03 -10.87 -3.37
N ASN A 50 3.50 -11.06 -4.58
CA ASN A 50 4.19 -9.99 -5.30
C ASN A 50 3.30 -8.78 -5.50
N GLY A 51 2.05 -9.00 -5.95
CA GLY A 51 1.08 -7.90 -6.11
C GLY A 51 0.76 -7.22 -4.79
N THR A 52 0.68 -7.98 -3.70
CA THR A 52 0.49 -7.43 -2.35
C THR A 52 1.63 -6.49 -1.99
N THR A 53 2.88 -6.89 -2.21
CA THR A 53 4.06 -6.07 -1.93
C THR A 53 4.02 -4.78 -2.75
N VAL A 54 3.66 -4.85 -4.02
CA VAL A 54 3.54 -3.67 -4.88
C VAL A 54 2.48 -2.72 -4.34
N LEU A 55 1.30 -3.22 -3.98
CA LEU A 55 0.23 -2.37 -3.45
C LEU A 55 0.57 -1.80 -2.08
N ASP A 56 1.20 -2.57 -1.20
CA ASP A 56 1.65 -2.06 0.10
C ASP A 56 2.62 -0.90 -0.08
N THR A 57 3.55 -1.02 -1.03
CA THR A 57 4.49 0.05 -1.35
C THR A 57 3.75 1.30 -1.81
N ILE A 58 2.80 1.16 -2.73
CA ILE A 58 2.01 2.28 -3.24
C ILE A 58 1.23 2.94 -2.10
N CYS A 59 0.59 2.14 -1.23
CA CYS A 59 -0.16 2.66 -0.08
C CYS A 59 0.73 3.48 0.85
N LEU A 60 1.93 3.00 1.15
CA LEU A 60 2.87 3.73 2.00
C LEU A 60 3.30 5.04 1.36
N LEU A 61 3.57 5.05 0.06
CA LEU A 61 3.94 6.26 -0.66
C LEU A 61 2.81 7.28 -0.69
N LYS A 62 1.56 6.81 -0.66
CA LYS A 62 0.37 7.67 -0.66
C LYS A 62 -0.09 8.07 0.75
N GLY A 63 0.64 7.68 1.78
CA GLY A 63 0.42 8.17 3.13
C GLY A 63 -0.26 7.21 4.10
N ALA A 64 -0.32 5.92 3.79
CA ALA A 64 -0.80 4.94 4.76
C ALA A 64 0.13 4.91 5.97
N ASP A 65 -0.46 4.90 7.16
CA ASP A 65 0.28 4.87 8.42
C ASP A 65 0.41 3.44 8.93
N ILE A 66 -0.60 2.61 8.68
CA ILE A 66 -0.68 1.24 9.18
C ILE A 66 -1.09 0.32 8.03
N LEU A 67 -0.37 -0.77 7.85
CA LEU A 67 -0.73 -1.82 6.90
C LEU A 67 -1.26 -3.04 7.63
N ARG A 68 -2.43 -3.52 7.22
CA ARG A 68 -2.94 -4.80 7.66
C ARG A 68 -2.51 -5.86 6.65
N VAL A 69 -1.71 -6.83 7.10
CA VAL A 69 -1.05 -7.77 6.20
C VAL A 69 -1.20 -9.22 6.65
N HIS A 70 -1.06 -10.15 5.69
CA HIS A 70 -0.92 -11.58 5.97
C HIS A 70 0.55 -12.00 5.92
N ASP A 71 1.34 -11.39 5.06
CA ASP A 71 2.74 -11.74 4.82
C ASP A 71 3.63 -10.74 5.56
N VAL A 72 3.86 -11.00 6.85
CA VAL A 72 4.50 -10.03 7.77
C VAL A 72 5.93 -9.70 7.36
N ARG A 73 6.73 -10.71 7.02
CA ARG A 73 8.14 -10.50 6.64
C ARG A 73 8.27 -9.55 5.45
N GLU A 74 7.49 -9.80 4.40
CA GLU A 74 7.53 -9.02 3.18
C GLU A 74 7.03 -7.59 3.42
N ALA A 75 6.03 -7.44 4.28
CA ALA A 75 5.53 -6.13 4.66
C ALA A 75 6.55 -5.33 5.46
N VAL A 76 7.25 -5.98 6.41
CA VAL A 76 8.30 -5.33 7.20
C VAL A 76 9.44 -4.86 6.29
N GLU A 77 9.84 -5.69 5.33
CA GLU A 77 10.88 -5.32 4.36
C GLU A 77 10.43 -4.12 3.52
N THR A 78 9.17 -4.13 3.09
CA THR A 78 8.59 -3.01 2.32
C THR A 78 8.64 -1.70 3.13
N VAL A 79 8.22 -1.74 4.38
CA VAL A 79 8.22 -0.56 5.26
C VAL A 79 9.65 -0.05 5.44
N LYS A 80 10.62 -0.93 5.70
CA LYS A 80 12.01 -0.54 5.89
C LYS A 80 12.58 0.17 4.66
N ILE A 81 12.27 -0.32 3.46
CA ILE A 81 12.77 0.28 2.22
C ILE A 81 12.13 1.66 2.01
N VAL A 82 10.82 1.78 2.19
CA VAL A 82 10.13 3.07 2.03
C VAL A 82 10.63 4.08 3.06
N GLU A 83 10.81 3.66 4.32
CA GLU A 83 11.33 4.55 5.37
C GLU A 83 12.75 5.01 5.08
N ALA A 84 13.61 4.14 4.55
CA ALA A 84 14.97 4.50 4.16
C ALA A 84 14.97 5.58 3.08
N MET A 85 14.09 5.44 2.09
CA MET A 85 13.94 6.45 1.04
C MET A 85 13.45 7.80 1.62
N ASN A 86 12.46 7.75 2.49
CA ASN A 86 11.91 8.97 3.11
C ASN A 86 12.95 9.66 4.00
N ALA A 87 13.75 8.90 4.74
CA ALA A 87 14.83 9.45 5.56
C ALA A 87 15.91 10.13 4.70
N ALA A 88 16.26 9.51 3.58
CA ALA A 88 17.22 10.09 2.65
C ALA A 88 16.70 11.39 2.03
N ARG A 89 15.43 11.41 1.66
CA ARG A 89 14.77 12.62 1.14
C ARG A 89 14.79 13.75 2.16
N SER A 90 14.45 13.45 3.43
CA SER A 90 14.43 14.44 4.51
C SER A 90 15.83 14.99 4.78
N ALA A 91 16.87 14.14 4.78
CA ALA A 91 18.24 14.55 4.96
C ALA A 91 18.72 15.46 3.82
N LEU A 92 18.35 15.13 2.58
CA LEU A 92 18.68 15.93 1.42
C LEU A 92 18.05 17.31 1.48
N ILE A 93 16.79 17.40 1.87
CA ILE A 93 16.07 18.67 2.02
C ILE A 93 16.69 19.49 3.15
N ALA A 94 17.04 18.86 4.28
CA ALA A 94 17.63 19.55 5.42
C ALA A 94 19.02 20.14 5.11
N ASN A 95 19.75 19.54 4.15
CA ASN A 95 21.09 19.98 3.76
C ASN A 95 21.10 21.00 2.62
N ASN A 96 19.94 21.31 2.09
CA ASN A 96 19.77 22.34 1.08
C ASN A 96 19.23 23.62 1.72
#